data_4290b9f86006608c7c36df0243f7722c
#
_entry.id   4290b9f86006608c7c36df0243f7722c
#
_cell.length_a   1.000
_cell.length_b   1.000
_cell.length_c   1.000
_cell.angle_alpha   90.00
_cell.angle_beta   90.00
_cell.angle_gamma   90.00
#
_symmetry.space_group_name_H-M   'P 1'
#
loop_
_entity.id
_entity.type
_entity.pdbx_description
1 polymer ?
#
loop_
_entity_poly.entity_id
_entity_poly.type
_entity_poly.pdbx_seq_one_letter_code
_entity_poly.pdbx_strand_id
1 'polypeptide(L)'
;ALSESDTEALVHQIEERAVDMGFTATPVAPEADMVDTWEAQQKETVGQLATLKARLWPEFGFTILLLLVSMGHMWGLPLPAIIDPMHSPESALNHALLQLVLTLPVLWSGRHFYLTGLPNLWRLTPNMDSLVAMGTGAAFLYSLWNTVEVALGHTGKVMDLYYESAAVLISLISLGKYLEAVSRFRMSDAIGALMNLTPETALRLPVPDRADQAEEVPVKAVRVGDYLQVKPGGRIPVDGVVTNGASSVDASMLTGESMPVPKREGSLVYAGTVAEEGECVICVEKELGGGRYDRIVRMI
;
A
#
# COMPACT_ATOMS: atom_id res chain seq x y z
N ALA A 1 26.02 1.44 26.77
CA ALA A 1 25.08 2.36 26.15
C ALA A 1 25.88 3.14 25.11
N LEU A 2 25.46 3.11 23.85
CA LEU A 2 26.02 3.92 22.77
C LEU A 2 25.71 5.38 23.08
N SER A 3 26.64 6.30 22.78
CA SER A 3 26.38 7.73 22.94
C SER A 3 25.35 8.21 21.89
N GLU A 4 24.64 9.29 22.17
CA GLU A 4 23.65 9.85 21.21
C GLU A 4 24.30 10.15 19.85
N SER A 5 25.53 10.66 19.84
CA SER A 5 26.32 10.91 18.62
C SER A 5 26.67 9.65 17.83
N ASP A 6 26.90 8.51 18.50
CA ASP A 6 27.18 7.24 17.84
C ASP A 6 25.91 6.64 17.21
N THR A 7 24.76 6.91 17.83
CA THR A 7 23.45 6.45 17.32
C THR A 7 23.05 7.22 16.05
N GLU A 8 23.25 8.54 16.01
CA GLU A 8 23.00 9.37 14.82
C GLU A 8 23.92 9.00 13.65
N ALA A 9 25.22 8.76 13.93
CA ALA A 9 26.17 8.33 12.91
C ALA A 9 25.79 6.95 12.32
N LEU A 10 25.30 6.04 13.16
CA LEU A 10 24.85 4.71 12.72
C LEU A 10 23.57 4.77 11.87
N VAL A 11 22.63 5.63 12.24
CA VAL A 11 21.40 5.89 11.47
C VAL A 11 21.75 6.41 10.09
N HIS A 12 22.62 7.41 10.00
CA HIS A 12 23.04 7.97 8.72
C HIS A 12 23.74 6.94 7.81
N GLN A 13 24.58 6.06 8.38
CA GLN A 13 25.21 4.96 7.62
C GLN A 13 24.19 3.94 7.11
N ILE A 14 23.13 3.65 7.89
CA ILE A 14 22.07 2.73 7.46
C ILE A 14 21.26 3.34 6.34
N GLU A 15 20.91 4.63 6.41
CA GLU A 15 20.22 5.37 5.38
C GLU A 15 21.01 5.36 4.06
N GLU A 16 22.28 5.68 4.10
CA GLU A 16 23.16 5.72 2.93
C GLU A 16 23.28 4.35 2.25
N ARG A 17 23.43 3.28 3.05
CA ARG A 17 23.45 1.91 2.52
C ARG A 17 22.11 1.46 1.97
N ALA A 18 21.00 1.87 2.58
CA ALA A 18 19.68 1.54 2.07
C ALA A 18 19.43 2.20 0.70
N VAL A 19 19.82 3.47 0.55
CA VAL A 19 19.75 4.19 -0.74
C VAL A 19 20.62 3.52 -1.80
N ASP A 20 21.83 3.09 -1.46
CA ASP A 20 22.72 2.36 -2.38
C ASP A 20 22.12 1.02 -2.86
N MET A 21 21.33 0.37 -2.01
CA MET A 21 20.59 -0.86 -2.34
C MET A 21 19.25 -0.61 -3.06
N GLY A 22 18.87 0.67 -3.27
CA GLY A 22 17.62 1.05 -3.93
C GLY A 22 16.40 1.04 -3.01
N PHE A 23 16.61 1.07 -1.69
CA PHE A 23 15.56 1.19 -0.67
C PHE A 23 15.60 2.56 -0.01
N THR A 24 14.44 3.05 0.42
CA THR A 24 14.35 4.25 1.24
C THR A 24 14.22 3.81 2.71
N ALA A 25 15.21 4.13 3.54
CA ALA A 25 15.11 3.93 4.98
C ALA A 25 14.87 5.31 5.62
N THR A 26 13.81 5.42 6.41
CA THR A 26 13.55 6.60 7.24
C THR A 26 13.60 6.20 8.70
N PRO A 27 14.38 6.89 9.53
CA PRO A 27 14.40 6.60 10.97
C PRO A 27 13.02 6.93 11.55
N VAL A 28 12.44 5.95 12.24
CA VAL A 28 11.22 6.16 13.01
C VAL A 28 11.63 6.67 14.38
N ALA A 29 11.25 7.92 14.71
CA ALA A 29 11.49 8.46 16.04
C ALA A 29 10.82 7.56 17.09
N PRO A 30 11.48 7.25 18.22
CA PRO A 30 10.95 6.36 19.25
C PRO A 30 9.62 6.82 19.84
N GLU A 31 9.33 8.11 19.73
CA GLU A 31 8.13 8.78 20.24
C GLU A 31 7.09 9.06 19.14
N ALA A 32 7.36 8.69 17.87
CA ALA A 32 6.36 8.85 16.81
C ALA A 32 5.19 7.93 17.12
N ASP A 33 4.02 8.52 17.30
CA ASP A 33 2.78 7.83 17.56
C ASP A 33 2.54 6.83 16.42
N MET A 34 2.44 5.54 16.74
CA MET A 34 2.23 4.49 15.73
C MET A 34 0.99 4.78 14.88
N VAL A 35 -0.01 5.43 15.46
CA VAL A 35 -1.23 5.83 14.76
C VAL A 35 -0.91 6.88 13.71
N ASP A 36 -0.14 7.91 14.05
CA ASP A 36 0.21 9.00 13.13
C ASP A 36 1.08 8.48 11.96
N THR A 37 2.03 7.58 12.23
CA THR A 37 2.87 6.96 11.19
C THR A 37 2.05 6.04 10.28
N TRP A 38 1.11 5.28 10.83
CA TRP A 38 0.23 4.42 10.06
C TRP A 38 -0.74 5.23 9.19
N GLU A 39 -1.35 6.29 9.72
CA GLU A 39 -2.21 7.20 8.95
C GLU A 39 -1.45 7.86 7.78
N ALA A 40 -0.21 8.28 8.02
CA ALA A 40 0.64 8.84 6.97
C ALA A 40 0.93 7.82 5.86
N GLN A 41 1.29 6.59 6.23
CA GLN A 41 1.50 5.49 5.28
C GLN A 41 0.23 5.11 4.52
N GLN A 42 -0.91 5.10 5.19
CA GLN A 42 -2.20 4.83 4.56
C GLN A 42 -2.55 5.90 3.52
N LYS A 43 -2.39 7.20 3.85
CA LYS A 43 -2.60 8.31 2.92
C LYS A 43 -1.68 8.22 1.69
N GLU A 44 -0.42 7.89 1.91
CA GLU A 44 0.54 7.68 0.81
C GLU A 44 0.12 6.52 -0.09
N THR A 45 -0.26 5.38 0.50
CA THR A 45 -0.73 4.19 -0.24
C THR A 45 -1.99 4.47 -1.04
N VAL A 46 -2.97 5.20 -0.48
CA VAL A 46 -4.18 5.64 -1.18
C VAL A 46 -3.81 6.55 -2.36
N GLY A 47 -2.88 7.49 -2.17
CA GLY A 47 -2.37 8.33 -3.24
C GLY A 47 -1.70 7.54 -4.36
N GLN A 48 -0.89 6.55 -4.03
CA GLN A 48 -0.26 5.64 -5.00
C GLN A 48 -1.30 4.82 -5.77
N LEU A 49 -2.31 4.26 -5.08
CA LEU A 49 -3.42 3.54 -5.72
C LEU A 49 -4.20 4.41 -6.69
N ALA A 50 -4.51 5.65 -6.31
CA ALA A 50 -5.20 6.60 -7.18
C ALA A 50 -4.39 6.93 -8.45
N THR A 51 -3.07 7.13 -8.32
CA THR A 51 -2.18 7.38 -9.46
C THR A 51 -2.04 6.17 -10.38
N LEU A 52 -1.92 4.96 -9.84
CA LEU A 52 -1.89 3.71 -10.60
C LEU A 52 -3.20 3.54 -11.37
N LYS A 53 -4.34 3.70 -10.71
CA LYS A 53 -5.66 3.61 -11.34
C LYS A 53 -5.85 4.62 -12.47
N ALA A 54 -5.43 5.87 -12.25
CA ALA A 54 -5.55 6.92 -13.26
C ALA A 54 -4.72 6.65 -14.53
N ARG A 55 -3.60 5.94 -14.40
CA ARG A 55 -2.75 5.52 -15.53
C ARG A 55 -3.29 4.31 -16.26
N LEU A 56 -3.90 3.35 -15.56
CA LEU A 56 -4.42 2.11 -16.13
C LEU A 56 -5.50 2.35 -17.19
N TRP A 57 -6.46 3.24 -16.91
CA TRP A 57 -7.60 3.44 -17.83
C TRP A 57 -7.18 3.90 -19.24
N PRO A 58 -6.38 4.95 -19.43
CA PRO A 58 -5.90 5.32 -20.75
C PRO A 58 -5.01 4.24 -21.38
N GLU A 59 -4.15 3.59 -20.59
CA GLU A 59 -3.26 2.52 -21.04
C GLU A 59 -4.05 1.36 -21.65
N PHE A 60 -5.08 0.87 -20.96
CA PHE A 60 -5.98 -0.16 -21.48
C PHE A 60 -6.78 0.30 -22.70
N GLY A 61 -7.26 1.54 -22.67
CA GLY A 61 -7.99 2.12 -23.81
C GLY A 61 -7.16 2.10 -25.09
N PHE A 62 -5.92 2.58 -25.04
CA PHE A 62 -5.01 2.55 -26.17
C PHE A 62 -4.58 1.14 -26.57
N THR A 63 -4.36 0.25 -25.60
CA THR A 63 -4.00 -1.15 -25.88
C THR A 63 -5.14 -1.90 -26.56
N ILE A 64 -6.38 -1.74 -26.12
CA ILE A 64 -7.55 -2.34 -26.78
C ILE A 64 -7.71 -1.81 -28.20
N LEU A 65 -7.57 -0.49 -28.38
CA LEU A 65 -7.65 0.12 -29.71
C LEU A 65 -6.55 -0.40 -30.63
N LEU A 66 -5.32 -0.54 -30.10
CA LEU A 66 -4.19 -1.10 -30.82
C LEU A 66 -4.43 -2.57 -31.23
N LEU A 67 -4.98 -3.39 -30.30
CA LEU A 67 -5.37 -4.77 -30.61
C LEU A 67 -6.45 -4.86 -31.70
N LEU A 68 -7.44 -3.97 -31.66
CA LEU A 68 -8.47 -3.90 -32.69
C LEU A 68 -7.89 -3.53 -34.08
N VAL A 69 -6.90 -2.63 -34.12
CA VAL A 69 -6.20 -2.26 -35.34
C VAL A 69 -5.32 -3.40 -35.85
N SER A 70 -4.50 -3.99 -34.96
CA SER A 70 -3.53 -5.03 -35.33
C SER A 70 -4.21 -6.34 -35.71
N MET A 71 -5.17 -6.83 -34.89
CA MET A 71 -5.82 -8.12 -35.07
C MET A 71 -7.21 -8.04 -35.70
N GLY A 72 -7.75 -6.86 -35.94
CA GLY A 72 -9.09 -6.65 -36.47
C GLY A 72 -9.32 -7.40 -37.80
N HIS A 73 -8.31 -7.43 -38.67
CA HIS A 73 -8.35 -8.18 -39.92
C HIS A 73 -8.55 -9.69 -39.68
N MET A 74 -7.93 -10.28 -38.68
CA MET A 74 -8.09 -11.69 -38.35
C MET A 74 -9.50 -12.03 -37.80
N TRP A 75 -10.13 -11.05 -37.15
CA TRP A 75 -11.49 -11.20 -36.59
C TRP A 75 -12.58 -10.82 -37.60
N GLY A 76 -12.20 -10.53 -38.85
CA GLY A 76 -13.15 -10.17 -39.91
C GLY A 76 -13.76 -8.78 -39.76
N LEU A 77 -13.16 -7.90 -38.95
CA LEU A 77 -13.60 -6.51 -38.83
C LEU A 77 -13.21 -5.77 -40.10
N PRO A 78 -14.16 -5.06 -40.75
CA PRO A 78 -13.84 -4.26 -41.93
C PRO A 78 -12.99 -3.05 -41.53
N LEU A 79 -11.70 -3.11 -41.81
CA LEU A 79 -10.82 -1.96 -41.63
C LEU A 79 -11.06 -0.99 -42.80
N PRO A 80 -11.01 0.33 -42.54
CA PRO A 80 -11.01 1.32 -43.62
C PRO A 80 -9.88 1.07 -44.60
N ALA A 81 -10.13 1.21 -45.91
CA ALA A 81 -9.14 0.93 -46.96
C ALA A 81 -7.82 1.74 -46.82
N ILE A 82 -7.86 2.86 -46.10
CA ILE A 82 -6.70 3.70 -45.80
C ILE A 82 -5.71 3.02 -44.84
N ILE A 83 -6.18 2.13 -43.96
CA ILE A 83 -5.41 1.45 -42.93
C ILE A 83 -5.42 -0.09 -43.06
N ASP A 84 -6.06 -0.60 -44.11
CA ASP A 84 -6.03 -2.06 -44.39
C ASP A 84 -4.66 -2.45 -44.98
N PRO A 85 -3.81 -3.23 -44.25
CA PRO A 85 -2.47 -3.53 -44.70
C PRO A 85 -2.38 -4.32 -46.00
N MET A 86 -3.50 -4.94 -46.43
CA MET A 86 -3.59 -5.72 -47.67
C MET A 86 -4.04 -4.92 -48.90
N HIS A 87 -4.52 -3.70 -48.72
CA HIS A 87 -5.14 -2.93 -49.81
C HIS A 87 -4.12 -2.26 -50.72
N SER A 88 -3.09 -1.63 -50.18
CA SER A 88 -2.06 -0.93 -50.94
C SER A 88 -0.76 -0.75 -50.13
N PRO A 89 0.38 -0.45 -50.80
CA PRO A 89 1.62 -0.13 -50.07
C PRO A 89 1.50 1.07 -49.12
N GLU A 90 0.72 2.09 -49.50
CA GLU A 90 0.47 3.26 -48.67
C GLU A 90 -0.38 2.93 -47.43
N SER A 91 -1.38 2.07 -47.59
CA SER A 91 -2.21 1.64 -46.47
C SER A 91 -1.42 0.74 -45.48
N ALA A 92 -0.48 -0.06 -45.95
CA ALA A 92 0.44 -0.84 -45.10
C ALA A 92 1.30 0.10 -44.25
N LEU A 93 1.83 1.17 -44.81
CA LEU A 93 2.59 2.18 -44.06
C LEU A 93 1.69 2.91 -43.05
N ASN A 94 0.49 3.32 -43.46
CA ASN A 94 -0.46 3.96 -42.56
C ASN A 94 -0.84 3.09 -41.40
N HIS A 95 -1.02 1.77 -41.62
CA HIS A 95 -1.26 0.76 -40.57
C HIS A 95 -0.12 0.68 -39.57
N ALA A 96 1.13 0.61 -40.04
CA ALA A 96 2.30 0.58 -39.18
C ALA A 96 2.48 1.86 -38.38
N LEU A 97 2.27 3.03 -39.00
CA LEU A 97 2.35 4.33 -38.33
C LEU A 97 1.22 4.51 -37.30
N LEU A 98 0.02 4.04 -37.59
CA LEU A 98 -1.10 4.09 -36.64
C LEU A 98 -0.79 3.25 -35.41
N GLN A 99 -0.27 2.02 -35.60
CA GLN A 99 0.14 1.18 -34.48
C GLN A 99 1.27 1.82 -33.66
N LEU A 100 2.27 2.41 -34.30
CA LEU A 100 3.33 3.16 -33.63
C LEU A 100 2.77 4.29 -32.77
N VAL A 101 1.89 5.13 -33.35
CA VAL A 101 1.29 6.28 -32.63
C VAL A 101 0.45 5.81 -31.43
N LEU A 102 -0.32 4.74 -31.59
CA LEU A 102 -1.14 4.17 -30.51
C LEU A 102 -0.29 3.51 -29.39
N THR A 103 0.90 3.04 -29.71
CA THR A 103 1.81 2.42 -28.74
C THR A 103 2.52 3.46 -27.87
N LEU A 104 2.80 4.67 -28.39
CA LEU A 104 3.53 5.70 -27.65
C LEU A 104 2.89 6.09 -26.30
N PRO A 105 1.55 6.32 -26.20
CA PRO A 105 0.90 6.60 -24.91
C PRO A 105 1.05 5.45 -23.91
N VAL A 106 1.02 4.19 -24.38
CA VAL A 106 1.18 3.01 -23.52
C VAL A 106 2.61 2.95 -22.98
N LEU A 107 3.62 3.15 -23.84
CA LEU A 107 5.02 3.24 -23.41
C LEU A 107 5.26 4.39 -22.43
N TRP A 108 4.62 5.54 -22.68
CA TRP A 108 4.71 6.68 -21.76
C TRP A 108 4.11 6.39 -20.40
N SER A 109 2.96 5.71 -20.35
CA SER A 109 2.36 5.23 -19.10
C SER A 109 3.29 4.25 -18.38
N GLY A 110 3.83 3.28 -19.11
CA GLY A 110 4.76 2.25 -18.63
C GLY A 110 6.21 2.70 -18.46
N ARG A 111 6.53 3.99 -18.60
CA ARG A 111 7.92 4.51 -18.56
C ARG A 111 8.70 4.12 -17.30
N HIS A 112 8.02 3.90 -16.19
CA HIS A 112 8.67 3.50 -14.93
C HIS A 112 9.38 2.15 -15.06
N PHE A 113 8.89 1.21 -15.90
CA PHE A 113 9.56 -0.05 -16.16
C PHE A 113 10.93 0.18 -16.79
N TYR A 114 11.04 1.15 -17.71
CA TYR A 114 12.29 1.49 -18.36
C TYR A 114 13.22 2.28 -17.44
N LEU A 115 12.69 3.26 -16.71
CA LEU A 115 13.48 4.11 -15.81
C LEU A 115 14.05 3.33 -14.62
N THR A 116 13.38 2.28 -14.16
CA THR A 116 13.84 1.43 -13.06
C THR A 116 14.57 0.18 -13.60
N GLY A 117 14.03 -0.43 -14.64
CA GLY A 117 14.51 -1.71 -15.16
C GLY A 117 15.86 -1.62 -15.87
N LEU A 118 16.08 -0.63 -16.73
CA LEU A 118 17.34 -0.49 -17.48
C LEU A 118 18.54 -0.16 -16.57
N PRO A 119 18.46 0.78 -15.62
CA PRO A 119 19.56 1.01 -14.68
C PRO A 119 19.90 -0.21 -13.82
N ASN A 120 18.89 -0.95 -13.36
CA ASN A 120 19.12 -2.17 -12.58
C ASN A 120 19.76 -3.29 -13.43
N LEU A 121 19.40 -3.39 -14.70
CA LEU A 121 20.06 -4.30 -15.61
C LEU A 121 21.55 -3.93 -15.81
N TRP A 122 21.84 -2.64 -15.96
CA TRP A 122 23.21 -2.14 -16.11
C TRP A 122 24.06 -2.37 -14.86
N ARG A 123 23.44 -2.29 -13.67
CA ARG A 123 24.09 -2.57 -12.37
C ARG A 123 24.21 -4.06 -12.05
N LEU A 124 23.82 -4.96 -12.97
CA LEU A 124 23.81 -6.42 -12.77
C LEU A 124 22.92 -6.88 -11.60
N THR A 125 21.90 -6.10 -11.25
CA THR A 125 20.88 -6.43 -10.26
C THR A 125 19.50 -6.48 -10.94
N PRO A 126 19.28 -7.40 -11.91
CA PRO A 126 18.04 -7.44 -12.68
C PRO A 126 16.83 -7.74 -11.76
N ASN A 127 15.76 -7.03 -11.99
CA ASN A 127 14.48 -7.22 -11.33
C ASN A 127 13.36 -7.50 -12.35
N MET A 128 12.12 -7.66 -11.90
CA MET A 128 10.97 -7.87 -12.77
C MET A 128 10.81 -6.73 -13.80
N ASP A 129 11.06 -5.48 -13.40
CA ASP A 129 10.98 -4.31 -14.29
C ASP A 129 12.04 -4.37 -15.39
N SER A 130 13.23 -4.93 -15.11
CA SER A 130 14.30 -5.14 -16.11
C SER A 130 13.87 -6.12 -17.20
N LEU A 131 13.19 -7.21 -16.81
CA LEU A 131 12.67 -8.19 -17.76
C LEU A 131 11.60 -7.59 -18.67
N VAL A 132 10.68 -6.82 -18.08
CA VAL A 132 9.63 -6.11 -18.82
C VAL A 132 10.24 -5.10 -19.79
N ALA A 133 11.18 -4.27 -19.32
CA ALA A 133 11.84 -3.27 -20.15
C ALA A 133 12.60 -3.90 -21.33
N MET A 134 13.28 -5.02 -21.12
CA MET A 134 13.96 -5.75 -22.21
C MET A 134 12.99 -6.32 -23.23
N GLY A 135 11.95 -7.06 -22.76
CA GLY A 135 11.01 -7.73 -23.65
C GLY A 135 10.19 -6.72 -24.48
N THR A 136 9.60 -5.74 -23.82
CA THR A 136 8.80 -4.70 -24.51
C THR A 136 9.66 -3.76 -25.35
N GLY A 137 10.86 -3.44 -24.87
CA GLY A 137 11.84 -2.64 -25.62
C GLY A 137 12.30 -3.32 -26.90
N ALA A 138 12.61 -4.64 -26.83
CA ALA A 138 12.98 -5.42 -28.00
C ALA A 138 11.83 -5.51 -29.02
N ALA A 139 10.60 -5.78 -28.55
CA ALA A 139 9.42 -5.83 -29.41
C ALA A 139 9.17 -4.47 -30.11
N PHE A 140 9.29 -3.37 -29.35
CA PHE A 140 9.13 -2.02 -29.89
C PHE A 140 10.21 -1.67 -30.93
N LEU A 141 11.49 -1.91 -30.61
CA LEU A 141 12.61 -1.59 -31.53
C LEU A 141 12.55 -2.44 -32.80
N TYR A 142 12.20 -3.72 -32.67
CA TYR A 142 12.01 -4.60 -33.83
C TYR A 142 10.86 -4.12 -34.72
N SER A 143 9.74 -3.73 -34.13
CA SER A 143 8.59 -3.19 -34.87
C SER A 143 8.90 -1.85 -35.51
N LEU A 144 9.69 -1.01 -34.84
CA LEU A 144 10.15 0.26 -35.39
C LEU A 144 11.04 0.03 -36.63
N TRP A 145 11.96 -0.95 -36.56
CA TRP A 145 12.75 -1.37 -37.71
C TRP A 145 11.86 -1.84 -38.87
N ASN A 146 10.90 -2.74 -38.61
CA ASN A 146 9.98 -3.22 -39.64
C ASN A 146 9.10 -2.09 -40.22
N THR A 147 8.72 -1.09 -39.42
CA THR A 147 8.02 0.10 -39.93
C THR A 147 8.86 0.87 -40.92
N VAL A 148 10.17 1.00 -40.68
CA VAL A 148 11.11 1.63 -41.64
C VAL A 148 11.23 0.78 -42.92
N GLU A 149 11.32 -0.55 -42.79
CA GLU A 149 11.34 -1.45 -43.95
C GLU A 149 10.06 -1.34 -44.81
N VAL A 150 8.88 -1.23 -44.17
CA VAL A 150 7.62 -0.97 -44.87
C VAL A 150 7.65 0.38 -45.62
N ALA A 151 8.21 1.40 -44.99
CA ALA A 151 8.37 2.74 -45.64
C ALA A 151 9.34 2.68 -46.84
N LEU A 152 10.31 1.76 -46.84
CA LEU A 152 11.24 1.52 -47.97
C LEU A 152 10.62 0.63 -49.08
N GLY A 153 9.37 0.21 -48.93
CA GLY A 153 8.64 -0.57 -49.94
C GLY A 153 8.51 -2.06 -49.66
N HIS A 154 9.09 -2.57 -48.54
CA HIS A 154 8.98 -3.99 -48.16
C HIS A 154 7.67 -4.23 -47.40
N THR A 155 6.53 -4.10 -48.08
CA THR A 155 5.18 -4.13 -47.45
C THR A 155 4.85 -5.44 -46.71
N GLY A 156 5.48 -6.58 -47.05
CA GLY A 156 5.32 -7.84 -46.31
C GLY A 156 5.71 -7.76 -44.85
N LYS A 157 6.58 -6.79 -44.47
CA LYS A 157 7.02 -6.58 -43.08
C LYS A 157 5.96 -6.00 -42.16
N VAL A 158 4.82 -5.53 -42.69
CA VAL A 158 3.69 -5.07 -41.87
C VAL A 158 3.09 -6.19 -41.01
N MET A 159 3.25 -7.45 -41.43
CA MET A 159 2.77 -8.62 -40.63
C MET A 159 3.75 -9.01 -39.52
N ASP A 160 4.96 -8.48 -39.52
CA ASP A 160 6.01 -8.75 -38.54
C ASP A 160 6.09 -7.61 -37.49
N LEU A 161 5.00 -6.87 -37.25
CA LEU A 161 4.92 -5.84 -36.23
C LEU A 161 4.48 -6.48 -34.89
N TYR A 162 5.10 -6.06 -33.79
CA TYR A 162 4.84 -6.54 -32.41
C TYR A 162 4.53 -5.39 -31.46
N TYR A 163 4.00 -4.27 -31.97
CA TYR A 163 3.60 -3.14 -31.14
C TYR A 163 2.50 -3.50 -30.14
N GLU A 164 1.53 -4.32 -30.58
CA GLU A 164 0.45 -4.80 -29.72
C GLU A 164 0.97 -5.72 -28.59
N SER A 165 1.98 -6.55 -28.90
CA SER A 165 2.59 -7.43 -27.91
C SER A 165 3.28 -6.64 -26.80
N ALA A 166 4.02 -5.58 -27.17
CA ALA A 166 4.64 -4.67 -26.20
C ALA A 166 3.58 -3.95 -25.35
N ALA A 167 2.52 -3.45 -25.95
CA ALA A 167 1.44 -2.72 -25.28
C ALA A 167 0.66 -3.63 -24.32
N VAL A 168 0.27 -4.84 -24.77
CA VAL A 168 -0.44 -5.83 -23.96
C VAL A 168 0.37 -6.24 -22.76
N LEU A 169 1.67 -6.50 -22.95
CA LEU A 169 2.55 -6.91 -21.86
C LEU A 169 2.67 -5.82 -20.79
N ILE A 170 2.86 -4.55 -21.18
CA ILE A 170 2.90 -3.41 -20.26
C ILE A 170 1.58 -3.31 -19.50
N SER A 171 0.44 -3.34 -20.21
CA SER A 171 -0.89 -3.19 -19.62
C SER A 171 -1.23 -4.32 -18.62
N LEU A 172 -0.92 -5.58 -18.95
CA LEU A 172 -1.17 -6.72 -18.06
C LEU A 172 -0.29 -6.65 -16.80
N ILE A 173 0.97 -6.24 -16.93
CA ILE A 173 1.85 -6.12 -15.78
C ILE A 173 1.45 -4.92 -14.91
N SER A 174 1.05 -3.79 -15.52
CA SER A 174 0.51 -2.64 -14.80
C SER A 174 -0.76 -3.02 -14.03
N LEU A 175 -1.65 -3.83 -14.63
CA LEU A 175 -2.83 -4.38 -13.94
C LEU A 175 -2.42 -5.27 -12.77
N GLY A 176 -1.45 -6.17 -12.98
CA GLY A 176 -0.93 -7.04 -11.93
C GLY A 176 -0.41 -6.24 -10.72
N LYS A 177 0.40 -5.20 -10.98
CA LYS A 177 0.89 -4.28 -9.93
C LYS A 177 -0.23 -3.53 -9.22
N TYR A 178 -1.26 -3.10 -9.94
CA TYR A 178 -2.43 -2.47 -9.34
C TYR A 178 -3.20 -3.44 -8.41
N LEU A 179 -3.46 -4.67 -8.87
CA LEU A 179 -4.14 -5.70 -8.07
C LEU A 179 -3.34 -6.07 -6.82
N GLU A 180 -2.01 -6.17 -6.95
CA GLU A 180 -1.11 -6.39 -5.82
C GLU A 180 -1.21 -5.25 -4.80
N ALA A 181 -1.15 -4.00 -5.27
CA ALA A 181 -1.25 -2.83 -4.40
C ALA A 181 -2.62 -2.75 -3.69
N VAL A 182 -3.73 -3.07 -4.39
CA VAL A 182 -5.08 -3.16 -3.79
C VAL A 182 -5.14 -4.26 -2.73
N SER A 183 -4.54 -5.42 -2.99
CA SER A 183 -4.53 -6.52 -2.03
C SER A 183 -3.74 -6.17 -0.78
N ARG A 184 -2.57 -5.56 -0.92
CA ARG A 184 -1.77 -5.07 0.21
C ARG A 184 -2.53 -4.03 1.03
N PHE A 185 -3.19 -3.07 0.37
CA PHE A 185 -3.99 -2.05 1.03
C PHE A 185 -5.11 -2.66 1.88
N ARG A 186 -5.87 -3.63 1.34
CA ARG A 186 -6.94 -4.32 2.08
C ARG A 186 -6.42 -5.10 3.30
N MET A 187 -5.23 -5.68 3.22
CA MET A 187 -4.60 -6.34 4.36
C MET A 187 -4.21 -5.33 5.44
N SER A 188 -3.64 -4.20 5.06
CA SER A 188 -3.28 -3.12 5.99
C SER A 188 -4.50 -2.47 6.66
N ASP A 189 -5.61 -2.33 5.92
CA ASP A 189 -6.86 -1.77 6.45
C ASP A 189 -7.49 -2.66 7.53
N ALA A 190 -7.39 -3.99 7.38
CA ALA A 190 -7.82 -4.94 8.42
C ALA A 190 -7.01 -4.80 9.71
N ILE A 191 -5.70 -4.51 9.61
CA ILE A 191 -4.84 -4.25 10.77
C ILE A 191 -5.20 -2.89 11.40
N GLY A 192 -5.46 -1.88 10.59
CA GLY A 192 -5.91 -0.57 11.06
C GLY A 192 -7.23 -0.61 11.84
N ALA A 193 -8.15 -1.48 11.43
CA ALA A 193 -9.39 -1.70 12.19
C ALA A 193 -9.12 -2.26 13.60
N LEU A 194 -8.04 -3.04 13.78
CA LEU A 194 -7.59 -3.48 15.11
C LEU A 194 -6.95 -2.34 15.89
N MET A 195 -6.19 -1.45 15.25
CA MET A 195 -5.56 -0.30 15.92
C MET A 195 -6.58 0.71 16.47
N ASN A 196 -7.74 0.84 15.83
CA ASN A 196 -8.86 1.70 16.28
C ASN A 196 -9.65 1.14 17.48
N LEU A 197 -9.17 0.06 18.14
CA LEU A 197 -9.81 -0.48 19.34
C LEU A 197 -9.51 0.32 20.60
N THR A 198 -8.49 1.16 20.62
CA THR A 198 -8.21 2.06 21.74
C THR A 198 -9.06 3.31 21.59
N PRO A 199 -9.82 3.74 22.62
CA PRO A 199 -10.60 4.97 22.58
C PRO A 199 -9.68 6.20 22.51
N GLU A 200 -10.14 7.29 21.91
CA GLU A 200 -9.38 8.54 21.81
C GLU A 200 -9.32 9.30 23.14
N THR A 201 -10.36 9.12 23.99
CA THR A 201 -10.49 9.79 25.29
C THR A 201 -10.67 8.78 26.41
N ALA A 202 -10.28 9.18 27.63
CA ALA A 202 -10.47 8.42 28.86
C ALA A 202 -11.05 9.33 29.95
N LEU A 203 -11.81 8.76 30.87
CA LEU A 203 -12.34 9.46 32.03
C LEU A 203 -11.34 9.33 33.20
N ARG A 204 -10.56 10.36 33.43
CA ARG A 204 -9.57 10.41 34.52
C ARG A 204 -10.21 10.89 35.82
N LEU A 205 -9.90 10.21 36.91
CA LEU A 205 -10.31 10.53 38.25
C LEU A 205 -9.14 11.13 39.06
N PRO A 206 -9.37 12.21 39.85
CA PRO A 206 -8.35 12.71 40.76
C PRO A 206 -8.08 11.77 41.94
N VAL A 207 -9.09 11.00 42.35
CA VAL A 207 -9.05 10.01 43.42
C VAL A 207 -9.95 8.81 43.05
N PRO A 208 -9.58 7.54 43.38
CA PRO A 208 -10.34 6.34 42.98
C PRO A 208 -11.82 6.33 43.43
N ASP A 209 -12.13 6.96 44.55
CA ASP A 209 -13.45 6.91 45.19
C ASP A 209 -14.40 8.04 44.77
N ARG A 210 -13.99 8.94 43.88
CA ARG A 210 -14.78 10.09 43.45
C ARG A 210 -15.16 10.03 41.98
N ALA A 211 -16.04 9.13 41.62
CA ALA A 211 -16.55 8.97 40.26
C ALA A 211 -17.33 10.21 39.74
N ASP A 212 -17.82 11.07 40.63
CA ASP A 212 -18.50 12.33 40.32
C ASP A 212 -17.59 13.43 39.76
N GLN A 213 -16.26 13.27 39.89
CA GLN A 213 -15.24 14.25 39.46
C GLN A 213 -14.44 13.76 38.25
N ALA A 214 -15.01 12.87 37.42
CA ALA A 214 -14.38 12.37 36.22
C ALA A 214 -14.16 13.50 35.20
N GLU A 215 -12.93 13.67 34.76
CA GLU A 215 -12.54 14.58 33.68
C GLU A 215 -12.24 13.78 32.42
N GLU A 216 -12.83 14.18 31.29
CA GLU A 216 -12.50 13.58 30.01
C GLU A 216 -11.18 14.13 29.49
N VAL A 217 -10.20 13.26 29.31
CA VAL A 217 -8.86 13.59 28.82
C VAL A 217 -8.50 12.74 27.61
N PRO A 218 -7.68 13.27 26.68
CA PRO A 218 -7.10 12.44 25.63
C PRO A 218 -6.28 11.29 26.22
N VAL A 219 -6.40 10.08 25.67
CA VAL A 219 -5.64 8.91 26.18
C VAL A 219 -4.12 9.15 26.13
N LYS A 220 -3.66 9.95 25.18
CA LYS A 220 -2.25 10.40 25.09
C LYS A 220 -1.77 11.19 26.30
N ALA A 221 -2.66 11.81 27.06
CA ALA A 221 -2.33 12.58 28.27
C ALA A 221 -2.33 11.74 29.55
N VAL A 222 -2.75 10.47 29.48
CA VAL A 222 -2.80 9.53 30.60
C VAL A 222 -1.40 9.07 30.97
N ARG A 223 -1.09 9.05 32.28
CA ARG A 223 0.22 8.66 32.83
C ARG A 223 0.08 7.44 33.74
N VAL A 224 1.21 6.74 33.92
CA VAL A 224 1.30 5.65 34.91
C VAL A 224 0.93 6.19 36.31
N GLY A 225 0.01 5.50 36.99
CA GLY A 225 -0.52 5.87 38.30
C GLY A 225 -1.79 6.70 38.26
N ASP A 226 -2.25 7.14 37.08
CA ASP A 226 -3.58 7.78 36.95
C ASP A 226 -4.71 6.77 37.20
N TYR A 227 -5.85 7.27 37.70
CA TYR A 227 -7.07 6.48 37.88
C TYR A 227 -8.04 6.78 36.76
N LEU A 228 -8.54 5.75 36.10
CA LEU A 228 -9.48 5.87 34.99
C LEU A 228 -10.79 5.13 35.31
N GLN A 229 -11.89 5.81 35.11
CA GLN A 229 -13.23 5.23 35.20
C GLN A 229 -13.60 4.55 33.88
N VAL A 230 -14.01 3.29 33.94
CA VAL A 230 -14.51 2.53 32.78
C VAL A 230 -15.97 2.21 33.03
N LYS A 231 -16.85 2.79 32.20
CA LYS A 231 -18.28 2.57 32.25
C LYS A 231 -18.71 1.32 31.51
N PRO A 232 -19.86 0.72 31.80
CA PRO A 232 -20.43 -0.39 31.06
C PRO A 232 -20.51 -0.06 29.54
N GLY A 233 -20.08 -0.97 28.69
CA GLY A 233 -19.97 -0.75 27.24
C GLY A 233 -18.73 0.03 26.82
N GLY A 234 -17.96 0.57 27.79
CA GLY A 234 -16.74 1.33 27.52
C GLY A 234 -15.54 0.45 27.20
N ARG A 235 -14.66 0.96 26.34
CA ARG A 235 -13.37 0.32 26.05
C ARG A 235 -12.32 0.73 27.07
N ILE A 236 -11.47 -0.20 27.46
CA ILE A 236 -10.35 0.04 28.37
C ILE A 236 -9.24 0.74 27.56
N PRO A 237 -8.84 1.97 27.96
CA PRO A 237 -7.94 2.78 27.14
C PRO A 237 -6.47 2.37 27.22
N VAL A 238 -6.01 1.88 28.37
CA VAL A 238 -4.62 1.48 28.64
C VAL A 238 -4.55 0.28 29.58
N ASP A 239 -3.40 -0.40 29.62
CA ASP A 239 -3.19 -1.52 30.55
C ASP A 239 -3.16 -1.02 32.00
N GLY A 240 -3.87 -1.72 32.87
CA GLY A 240 -3.94 -1.35 34.29
C GLY A 240 -4.48 -2.43 35.19
N VAL A 241 -4.64 -2.09 36.46
CA VAL A 241 -5.19 -2.96 37.51
C VAL A 241 -6.50 -2.35 38.03
N VAL A 242 -7.53 -3.15 38.19
CA VAL A 242 -8.78 -2.74 38.81
C VAL A 242 -8.54 -2.41 40.28
N THR A 243 -8.83 -1.17 40.69
CA THR A 243 -8.65 -0.68 42.07
C THR A 243 -9.95 -0.57 42.82
N ASN A 244 -11.07 -0.36 42.11
CA ASN A 244 -12.40 -0.27 42.70
C ASN A 244 -13.45 -0.80 41.71
N GLY A 245 -14.50 -1.44 42.25
CA GLY A 245 -15.61 -1.98 41.47
C GLY A 245 -15.33 -3.37 40.88
N ALA A 246 -16.23 -3.79 39.99
CA ALA A 246 -16.11 -5.05 39.25
C ALA A 246 -16.80 -4.92 37.89
N SER A 247 -16.23 -5.54 36.89
CA SER A 247 -16.75 -5.55 35.53
C SER A 247 -16.56 -6.90 34.87
N SER A 248 -17.46 -7.28 33.99
CA SER A 248 -17.27 -8.39 33.05
C SER A 248 -16.59 -7.84 31.80
N VAL A 249 -15.41 -8.32 31.48
CA VAL A 249 -14.58 -7.78 30.40
C VAL A 249 -14.46 -8.76 29.25
N ASP A 250 -14.92 -8.35 28.07
CA ASP A 250 -14.68 -9.08 26.84
C ASP A 250 -13.24 -8.81 26.33
N ALA A 251 -12.44 -9.86 26.32
CA ALA A 251 -11.07 -9.87 25.83
C ALA A 251 -10.92 -10.72 24.55
N SER A 252 -12.02 -11.04 23.87
CA SER A 252 -12.03 -11.92 22.66
C SER A 252 -11.08 -11.46 21.57
N MET A 253 -10.91 -10.16 21.43
CA MET A 253 -9.98 -9.55 20.46
C MET A 253 -8.51 -9.86 20.74
N LEU A 254 -8.16 -10.16 22.01
CA LEU A 254 -6.79 -10.48 22.43
C LEU A 254 -6.57 -11.97 22.61
N THR A 255 -7.58 -12.69 23.13
CA THR A 255 -7.47 -14.09 23.52
C THR A 255 -8.13 -15.06 22.55
N GLY A 256 -9.05 -14.58 21.72
CA GLY A 256 -9.91 -15.40 20.86
C GLY A 256 -11.07 -16.08 21.60
N GLU A 257 -11.19 -15.92 22.91
CA GLU A 257 -12.25 -16.50 23.73
C GLU A 257 -13.45 -15.54 23.78
N SER A 258 -14.62 -16.00 23.33
CA SER A 258 -15.84 -15.18 23.24
C SER A 258 -16.57 -14.98 24.57
N MET A 259 -16.15 -15.62 25.66
CA MET A 259 -16.81 -15.47 26.95
C MET A 259 -16.17 -14.33 27.77
N PRO A 260 -16.97 -13.34 28.21
CA PRO A 260 -16.47 -12.27 29.06
C PRO A 260 -15.92 -12.81 30.39
N VAL A 261 -14.79 -12.26 30.82
CA VAL A 261 -14.10 -12.70 32.05
C VAL A 261 -14.40 -11.72 33.17
N PRO A 262 -14.90 -12.18 34.34
CA PRO A 262 -15.14 -11.31 35.48
C PRO A 262 -13.82 -10.74 36.02
N LYS A 263 -13.72 -9.42 36.13
CA LYS A 263 -12.62 -8.66 36.69
C LYS A 263 -13.07 -7.98 37.98
N ARG A 264 -12.25 -8.11 39.00
CA ARG A 264 -12.47 -7.54 40.34
C ARG A 264 -11.24 -6.79 40.80
N GLU A 265 -11.29 -6.16 41.94
CA GLU A 265 -10.12 -5.49 42.54
C GLU A 265 -8.88 -6.39 42.52
N GLY A 266 -7.75 -5.85 42.08
CA GLY A 266 -6.51 -6.55 41.86
C GLY A 266 -6.39 -7.31 40.54
N SER A 267 -7.44 -7.35 39.70
CA SER A 267 -7.39 -8.00 38.40
C SER A 267 -6.70 -7.11 37.35
N LEU A 268 -5.83 -7.69 36.53
CA LEU A 268 -5.26 -7.04 35.37
C LEU A 268 -6.28 -6.91 34.26
N VAL A 269 -6.31 -5.74 33.61
CA VAL A 269 -7.09 -5.42 32.43
C VAL A 269 -6.17 -4.84 31.35
N TYR A 270 -6.57 -5.00 30.10
CA TYR A 270 -5.73 -4.68 28.95
C TYR A 270 -6.40 -3.67 28.02
N ALA A 271 -5.62 -2.80 27.43
CA ALA A 271 -6.06 -1.85 26.43
C ALA A 271 -6.82 -2.54 25.27
N GLY A 272 -7.87 -1.90 24.77
CA GLY A 272 -8.69 -2.40 23.66
C GLY A 272 -9.79 -3.39 24.05
N THR A 273 -9.77 -3.95 25.27
CA THR A 273 -10.85 -4.83 25.77
C THR A 273 -12.09 -4.00 26.17
N VAL A 274 -13.26 -4.62 26.18
CA VAL A 274 -14.55 -3.97 26.43
C VAL A 274 -15.11 -4.38 27.79
N ALA A 275 -15.47 -3.41 28.63
CA ALA A 275 -16.22 -3.66 29.85
C ALA A 275 -17.71 -3.82 29.48
N GLU A 276 -18.26 -5.04 29.53
CA GLU A 276 -19.66 -5.28 29.14
C GLU A 276 -20.63 -4.90 30.27
N GLU A 277 -20.43 -5.46 31.46
CA GLU A 277 -21.31 -5.24 32.61
C GLU A 277 -20.49 -4.79 33.82
N GLY A 278 -21.09 -3.84 34.57
CA GLY A 278 -20.45 -3.27 35.74
C GLY A 278 -19.50 -2.12 35.40
N GLU A 279 -19.25 -1.32 36.42
CA GLU A 279 -18.34 -0.18 36.37
C GLU A 279 -17.08 -0.51 37.19
N CYS A 280 -15.93 -0.13 36.69
CA CYS A 280 -14.69 -0.30 37.44
C CYS A 280 -13.78 0.93 37.29
N VAL A 281 -12.94 1.15 38.27
CA VAL A 281 -11.85 2.10 38.26
C VAL A 281 -10.56 1.33 38.14
N ILE A 282 -9.73 1.73 37.21
CA ILE A 282 -8.42 1.12 36.93
C ILE A 282 -7.29 2.09 37.29
N CYS A 283 -6.24 1.58 37.91
CA CYS A 283 -4.96 2.28 38.04
C CYS A 283 -4.07 1.93 36.85
N VAL A 284 -3.56 2.93 36.15
CA VAL A 284 -2.74 2.77 34.95
C VAL A 284 -1.37 2.17 35.32
N GLU A 285 -1.02 1.02 34.74
CA GLU A 285 0.30 0.41 34.88
C GLU A 285 1.22 0.75 33.72
N LYS A 286 0.68 0.97 32.53
CA LYS A 286 1.45 1.30 31.33
C LYS A 286 0.75 2.37 30.53
N GLU A 287 1.54 3.32 30.03
CA GLU A 287 1.07 4.35 29.12
C GLU A 287 0.74 3.79 27.74
N LEU A 288 0.05 4.60 26.94
CA LEU A 288 -0.22 4.29 25.53
C LEU A 288 1.08 3.97 24.78
N GLY A 289 1.10 2.87 24.01
CA GLY A 289 2.28 2.41 23.29
C GLY A 289 3.18 1.42 24.07
N GLY A 290 2.98 1.24 25.38
CA GLY A 290 3.75 0.32 26.23
C GLY A 290 3.01 -0.97 26.60
N GLY A 291 1.75 -1.12 26.23
CA GLY A 291 0.88 -2.21 26.60
C GLY A 291 1.17 -3.54 25.90
N ARG A 292 0.45 -4.60 26.32
CA ARG A 292 0.50 -5.92 25.64
C ARG A 292 -0.06 -5.84 24.22
N TYR A 293 -1.11 -5.08 24.04
CA TYR A 293 -1.75 -4.84 22.77
C TYR A 293 -0.79 -4.21 21.77
N ASP A 294 -0.07 -3.17 22.20
CA ASP A 294 0.91 -2.46 21.37
C ASP A 294 2.07 -3.36 20.93
N ARG A 295 2.46 -4.35 21.75
CA ARG A 295 3.47 -5.34 21.36
C ARG A 295 2.99 -6.28 20.27
N ILE A 296 1.70 -6.69 20.30
CA ILE A 296 1.12 -7.56 19.27
C ILE A 296 1.07 -6.79 17.95
N VAL A 297 0.62 -5.54 17.97
CA VAL A 297 0.57 -4.68 16.78
C VAL A 297 1.97 -4.43 16.19
N ARG A 298 3.01 -4.32 17.02
CA ARG A 298 4.40 -4.15 16.55
C ARG A 298 5.01 -5.42 15.93
N MET A 299 4.44 -6.60 16.19
CA MET A 299 4.96 -7.88 15.66
C MET A 299 4.31 -8.28 14.32
N ILE A 300 3.24 -7.60 13.92
CA ILE A 300 2.54 -7.79 12.65
C ILE A 300 3.05 -6.81 11.61
#